data_cb733e1f9fe0a3e2499d163149aece6c
#
_entry.id   cb733e1f9fe0a3e2499d163149aece6c
#
_cell.length_a   1.000
_cell.length_b   1.000
_cell.length_c   1.000
_cell.angle_alpha   90.00
_cell.angle_beta   90.00
_cell.angle_gamma   90.00
#
_symmetry.space_group_name_H-M   'P 1'
#
loop_
_entity.id
_entity.type
_entity.pdbx_description
1 polymer ?
#
loop_
_entity_poly.entity_id
_entity_poly.type
_entity_poly.pdbx_seq_one_letter_code
_entity_poly.pdbx_strand_id
1 'polypeptide(L)'
;MNKFLIIILFYFNILICVHANPNIDARTGILIDYHSDEILHEFDADAQIYPASMTKIMTSIIAFDLLKKNKISLDDMYVISENAWRLSQSGYSSMFIMVNDEVSVEDLLKGIIIASGNDACVALAEGIAGSEDNFAEMMNEKAIEIGMTS
;
A
#
# COMPACT_ATOMS: atom_id res chain seq x y z
N MET A 1 57.12 -22.04 -2.58
CA MET A 1 55.65 -22.05 -2.83
C MET A 1 55.44 -21.54 -4.25
N ASN A 2 54.98 -22.35 -5.16
CA ASN A 2 54.97 -22.04 -6.60
C ASN A 2 54.00 -20.91 -6.90
N LYS A 3 54.49 -19.84 -7.58
CA LYS A 3 53.64 -18.69 -7.99
C LYS A 3 52.38 -19.12 -8.75
N PHE A 4 52.45 -20.26 -9.43
CA PHE A 4 51.32 -20.88 -10.14
C PHE A 4 50.21 -21.37 -9.18
N LEU A 5 50.57 -21.88 -8.03
CA LEU A 5 49.61 -22.34 -7.01
C LEU A 5 48.83 -21.18 -6.36
N ILE A 6 49.51 -20.03 -6.20
CA ILE A 6 48.90 -18.80 -5.64
C ILE A 6 47.89 -18.22 -6.62
N ILE A 7 48.17 -18.25 -7.93
CA ILE A 7 47.26 -17.77 -8.96
C ILE A 7 46.01 -18.66 -9.04
N ILE A 8 46.16 -19.98 -8.95
CA ILE A 8 45.04 -20.94 -8.93
C ILE A 8 44.16 -20.72 -7.67
N LEU A 9 44.74 -20.52 -6.50
CA LEU A 9 44.02 -20.22 -5.26
C LEU A 9 43.30 -18.87 -5.32
N PHE A 10 43.85 -17.88 -5.99
CA PHE A 10 43.21 -16.57 -6.21
C PHE A 10 42.01 -16.68 -7.17
N TYR A 11 42.14 -17.47 -8.23
CA TYR A 11 41.07 -17.72 -9.20
C TYR A 11 39.91 -18.53 -8.61
N PHE A 12 40.20 -19.46 -7.68
CA PHE A 12 39.17 -20.25 -7.02
C PHE A 12 38.28 -19.45 -6.05
N ASN A 13 38.80 -18.34 -5.47
CA ASN A 13 38.02 -17.46 -4.62
C ASN A 13 37.09 -16.51 -5.39
N ILE A 14 37.31 -16.31 -6.70
CA ILE A 14 36.44 -15.42 -7.51
C ILE A 14 35.15 -16.13 -7.97
N LEU A 15 35.12 -17.47 -7.89
CA LEU A 15 34.01 -18.29 -8.40
C LEU A 15 32.93 -18.64 -7.37
N ILE A 16 33.06 -18.20 -6.11
CA ILE A 16 32.00 -18.37 -5.11
C ILE A 16 31.08 -17.18 -5.21
N CYS A 17 30.29 -17.11 -6.27
CA CYS A 17 29.07 -16.32 -6.25
C CYS A 17 28.11 -17.00 -5.25
N VAL A 18 28.12 -16.56 -4.00
CA VAL A 18 27.12 -16.99 -3.03
C VAL A 18 25.80 -16.34 -3.45
N HIS A 19 25.01 -17.08 -4.19
CA HIS A 19 23.63 -16.72 -4.40
C HIS A 19 22.92 -16.95 -3.05
N ALA A 20 22.78 -15.88 -2.27
CA ALA A 20 21.90 -15.88 -1.14
C ALA A 20 20.48 -15.94 -1.69
N ASN A 21 19.88 -17.12 -1.69
CA ASN A 21 18.45 -17.26 -1.99
C ASN A 21 17.71 -17.04 -0.65
N PRO A 22 17.08 -15.87 -0.41
CA PRO A 22 16.32 -15.65 0.81
C PRO A 22 15.13 -16.61 0.80
N ASN A 23 15.13 -17.56 1.75
CA ASN A 23 13.98 -18.43 1.94
C ASN A 23 12.87 -17.62 2.62
N ILE A 24 12.07 -16.92 1.85
CA ILE A 24 10.96 -16.10 2.33
C ILE A 24 9.68 -16.93 2.21
N ASP A 25 8.99 -17.13 3.33
CA ASP A 25 7.67 -17.79 3.35
C ASP A 25 6.60 -16.79 2.88
N ALA A 26 6.54 -16.58 1.58
CA ALA A 26 5.55 -15.74 0.91
C ALA A 26 5.10 -16.40 -0.39
N ARG A 27 3.90 -16.06 -0.86
CA ARG A 27 3.36 -16.58 -2.12
C ARG A 27 4.07 -15.97 -3.34
N THR A 28 4.37 -14.69 -3.28
CA THR A 28 5.04 -13.92 -4.33
C THR A 28 6.01 -12.93 -3.71
N GLY A 29 7.02 -12.50 -4.44
CA GLY A 29 7.94 -11.48 -3.93
C GLY A 29 8.79 -10.86 -5.01
N ILE A 30 9.10 -9.59 -4.80
CA ILE A 30 10.08 -8.84 -5.58
C ILE A 30 10.90 -7.96 -4.65
N LEU A 31 12.20 -7.95 -4.82
CA LEU A 31 13.14 -7.07 -4.13
C LEU A 31 13.87 -6.22 -5.16
N ILE A 32 13.73 -4.92 -5.06
CA ILE A 32 14.30 -3.95 -5.99
C ILE A 32 15.25 -3.02 -5.23
N ASP A 33 16.42 -2.76 -5.80
CA ASP A 33 17.29 -1.69 -5.30
C ASP A 33 16.66 -0.32 -5.62
N TYR A 34 16.45 0.48 -4.58
CA TYR A 34 15.73 1.77 -4.68
C TYR A 34 16.44 2.80 -5.55
N HIS A 35 17.77 2.74 -5.68
CA HIS A 35 18.55 3.74 -6.41
C HIS A 35 18.81 3.38 -7.86
N SER A 36 18.97 2.08 -8.13
CA SER A 36 19.31 1.58 -9.47
C SER A 36 18.13 0.99 -10.23
N ASP A 37 16.99 0.78 -9.56
CA ASP A 37 15.83 0.02 -10.06
C ASP A 37 16.19 -1.42 -10.46
N GLU A 38 17.34 -1.93 -10.02
CA GLU A 38 17.78 -3.30 -10.29
C GLU A 38 16.95 -4.29 -9.47
N ILE A 39 16.42 -5.33 -10.14
CA ILE A 39 15.73 -6.44 -9.46
C ILE A 39 16.79 -7.35 -8.85
N LEU A 40 16.89 -7.34 -7.52
CA LEU A 40 17.84 -8.14 -6.76
C LEU A 40 17.35 -9.57 -6.52
N HIS A 41 16.05 -9.75 -6.43
CA HIS A 41 15.41 -11.06 -6.25
C HIS A 41 13.94 -10.98 -6.63
N GLU A 42 13.44 -12.02 -7.28
CA GLU A 42 12.01 -12.15 -7.59
C GLU A 42 11.59 -13.62 -7.60
N PHE A 43 10.34 -13.85 -7.22
CA PHE A 43 9.67 -15.14 -7.41
C PHE A 43 8.17 -14.90 -7.57
N ASP A 44 7.62 -15.44 -8.65
CA ASP A 44 6.22 -15.31 -9.05
C ASP A 44 5.71 -13.85 -8.93
N ALA A 45 6.58 -12.87 -9.31
CA ALA A 45 6.34 -11.45 -9.06
C ALA A 45 5.16 -10.89 -9.85
N ASP A 46 4.85 -11.47 -11.00
CA ASP A 46 3.73 -11.08 -11.88
C ASP A 46 2.40 -11.79 -11.53
N ALA A 47 2.39 -12.65 -10.51
CA ALA A 47 1.16 -13.33 -10.10
C ALA A 47 0.13 -12.33 -9.58
N GLN A 48 -1.10 -12.45 -10.04
CA GLN A 48 -2.20 -11.62 -9.54
C GLN A 48 -2.49 -11.95 -8.07
N ILE A 49 -2.52 -10.90 -7.25
CA ILE A 49 -2.81 -10.98 -5.82
C ILE A 49 -3.92 -10.00 -5.44
N TYR A 50 -4.62 -10.32 -4.36
CA TYR A 50 -5.48 -9.34 -3.70
C TYR A 50 -4.60 -8.46 -2.79
N PRO A 51 -4.51 -7.14 -3.02
CA PRO A 51 -3.61 -6.26 -2.27
C PRO A 51 -4.02 -6.05 -0.83
N ALA A 52 -5.22 -6.48 -0.43
CA ALA A 52 -5.76 -6.32 0.93
C ALA A 52 -5.61 -4.87 1.42
N SER A 53 -5.06 -4.65 2.61
CA SER A 53 -4.90 -3.30 3.18
C SER A 53 -3.94 -2.39 2.41
N MET A 54 -3.15 -2.89 1.47
CA MET A 54 -2.35 -2.04 0.57
C MET A 54 -3.24 -1.16 -0.32
N THR A 55 -4.49 -1.55 -0.58
CA THR A 55 -5.50 -0.72 -1.27
C THR A 55 -5.67 0.65 -0.62
N LYS A 56 -5.47 0.76 0.71
CA LYS A 56 -5.57 2.01 1.47
C LYS A 56 -4.50 3.05 1.09
N ILE A 57 -3.42 2.62 0.44
CA ILE A 57 -2.43 3.52 -0.15
C ILE A 57 -3.09 4.36 -1.23
N MET A 58 -3.88 3.74 -2.11
CA MET A 58 -4.62 4.47 -3.16
C MET A 58 -5.66 5.42 -2.55
N THR A 59 -6.40 4.98 -1.52
CA THR A 59 -7.33 5.85 -0.78
C THR A 59 -6.62 7.10 -0.26
N SER A 60 -5.44 6.92 0.34
CA SER A 60 -4.64 8.03 0.87
C SER A 60 -4.10 8.95 -0.23
N ILE A 61 -3.65 8.39 -1.36
CA ILE A 61 -3.16 9.16 -2.52
C ILE A 61 -4.26 10.08 -3.03
N ILE A 62 -5.48 9.59 -3.21
CA ILE A 62 -6.61 10.39 -3.68
C ILE A 62 -6.91 11.53 -2.70
N ALA A 63 -6.98 11.22 -1.40
CA ALA A 63 -7.23 12.24 -0.40
C ALA A 63 -6.15 13.33 -0.39
N PHE A 64 -4.86 12.96 -0.45
CA PHE A 64 -3.76 13.91 -0.52
C PHE A 64 -3.76 14.73 -1.81
N ASP A 65 -4.13 14.15 -2.96
CA ASP A 65 -4.30 14.89 -4.21
C ASP A 65 -5.42 15.92 -4.10
N LEU A 66 -6.53 15.58 -3.47
CA LEU A 66 -7.64 16.50 -3.25
C LEU A 66 -7.28 17.61 -2.27
N LEU A 67 -6.57 17.30 -1.18
CA LEU A 67 -6.02 18.29 -0.26
C LEU A 67 -5.07 19.24 -0.95
N LYS A 68 -4.15 18.73 -1.76
CA LYS A 68 -3.19 19.53 -2.54
C LYS A 68 -3.88 20.47 -3.54
N LYS A 69 -5.02 20.04 -4.09
CA LYS A 69 -5.85 20.81 -5.02
C LYS A 69 -6.84 21.74 -4.31
N ASN A 70 -6.83 21.81 -2.98
CA ASN A 70 -7.79 22.54 -2.13
C ASN A 70 -9.27 22.18 -2.45
N LYS A 71 -9.53 20.92 -2.78
CA LYS A 71 -10.88 20.40 -3.01
C LYS A 71 -11.53 19.90 -1.72
N ILE A 72 -10.72 19.47 -0.77
CA ILE A 72 -11.08 19.17 0.60
C ILE A 72 -10.07 19.81 1.55
N SER A 73 -10.43 19.93 2.82
CA SER A 73 -9.57 20.41 3.91
C SER A 73 -9.39 19.31 4.96
N LEU A 74 -8.30 19.35 5.72
CA LEU A 74 -8.10 18.47 6.87
C LEU A 74 -9.18 18.66 7.94
N ASP A 75 -9.73 19.88 8.04
CA ASP A 75 -10.77 20.27 9.00
C ASP A 75 -12.18 19.94 8.51
N ASP A 76 -12.37 19.51 7.26
CA ASP A 76 -13.68 19.09 6.77
C ASP A 76 -14.22 17.92 7.61
N MET A 77 -15.50 18.00 8.01
CA MET A 77 -16.15 17.02 8.86
C MET A 77 -17.08 16.15 8.02
N TYR A 78 -16.94 14.84 8.14
CA TYR A 78 -17.82 13.87 7.50
C TYR A 78 -18.68 13.13 8.52
N VAL A 79 -19.97 13.04 8.24
CA VAL A 79 -20.92 12.29 9.05
C VAL A 79 -20.76 10.80 8.77
N ILE A 80 -20.59 10.02 9.83
CA ILE A 80 -20.37 8.58 9.74
C ILE A 80 -21.67 7.86 9.43
N SER A 81 -21.68 7.16 8.31
CA SER A 81 -22.81 6.33 7.89
C SER A 81 -22.92 5.04 8.72
N GLU A 82 -24.09 4.42 8.66
CA GLU A 82 -24.28 3.08 9.22
C GLU A 82 -23.39 2.05 8.50
N ASN A 83 -23.14 2.22 7.21
CA ASN A 83 -22.27 1.35 6.43
C ASN A 83 -20.81 1.37 6.94
N ALA A 84 -20.24 2.57 7.12
CA ALA A 84 -18.90 2.73 7.69
C ALA A 84 -18.84 2.16 9.13
N TRP A 85 -19.82 2.49 9.97
CA TRP A 85 -19.87 2.00 11.35
C TRP A 85 -19.95 0.47 11.43
N ARG A 86 -20.69 -0.21 10.58
CA ARG A 86 -20.77 -1.69 10.58
C ARG A 86 -19.42 -2.35 10.45
N LEU A 87 -18.46 -1.75 9.75
CA LEU A 87 -17.11 -2.27 9.63
C LEU A 87 -16.33 -2.17 10.93
N SER A 88 -16.65 -1.21 11.81
CA SER A 88 -16.06 -1.14 13.15
C SER A 88 -16.51 -2.30 14.06
N GLN A 89 -17.64 -2.94 13.74
CA GLN A 89 -18.20 -4.06 14.50
C GLN A 89 -17.80 -5.44 13.95
N SER A 90 -17.20 -5.49 12.77
CA SER A 90 -16.98 -6.74 12.01
C SER A 90 -15.71 -7.53 12.37
N GLY A 91 -14.93 -7.06 13.36
CA GLY A 91 -13.67 -7.69 13.77
C GLY A 91 -12.48 -7.40 12.85
N TYR A 92 -12.65 -6.53 11.86
CA TYR A 92 -11.56 -6.01 11.03
C TYR A 92 -10.82 -4.85 11.71
N SER A 93 -9.64 -4.48 11.18
CA SER A 93 -8.93 -3.28 11.61
C SER A 93 -9.83 -2.06 11.49
N SER A 94 -9.96 -1.29 12.56
CA SER A 94 -10.93 -0.20 12.72
C SER A 94 -10.37 0.89 13.62
N MET A 95 -10.83 2.14 13.42
CA MET A 95 -10.61 3.23 14.36
C MET A 95 -11.82 3.39 15.34
N PHE A 96 -12.84 2.54 15.21
CA PHE A 96 -14.03 2.47 16.08
C PHE A 96 -14.90 3.72 16.08
N ILE A 97 -15.18 4.26 14.89
CA ILE A 97 -16.12 5.37 14.72
C ILE A 97 -17.57 4.93 14.97
N MET A 98 -18.38 5.85 15.47
CA MET A 98 -19.79 5.60 15.77
C MET A 98 -20.69 6.21 14.70
N VAL A 99 -21.84 5.57 14.46
CA VAL A 99 -22.84 6.09 13.52
C VAL A 99 -23.32 7.50 13.94
N ASN A 100 -23.42 8.39 12.96
CA ASN A 100 -23.78 9.81 13.11
C ASN A 100 -22.72 10.68 13.83
N ASP A 101 -21.55 10.14 14.19
CA ASP A 101 -20.44 11.00 14.61
C ASP A 101 -20.00 11.86 13.41
N GLU A 102 -19.45 13.04 13.71
CA GLU A 102 -18.74 13.87 12.75
C GLU A 102 -17.24 13.69 12.99
N VAL A 103 -16.51 13.24 11.96
CA VAL A 103 -15.07 12.96 12.04
C VAL A 103 -14.34 13.77 10.99
N SER A 104 -13.25 14.41 11.38
CA SER A 104 -12.45 15.21 10.46
C SER A 104 -11.70 14.35 9.42
N VAL A 105 -11.44 14.91 8.25
CA VAL A 105 -10.59 14.29 7.21
C VAL A 105 -9.23 13.94 7.80
N GLU A 106 -8.66 14.79 8.67
CA GLU A 106 -7.39 14.53 9.34
C GLU A 106 -7.44 13.25 10.17
N ASP A 107 -8.47 13.09 10.99
CA ASP A 107 -8.60 11.93 11.89
C ASP A 107 -8.94 10.65 11.10
N LEU A 108 -9.77 10.75 10.05
CA LEU A 108 -10.01 9.63 9.14
C LEU A 108 -8.71 9.16 8.47
N LEU A 109 -7.88 10.08 7.96
CA LEU A 109 -6.57 9.74 7.39
C LEU A 109 -5.64 9.10 8.41
N LYS A 110 -5.60 9.61 9.66
CA LYS A 110 -4.85 8.96 10.75
C LYS A 110 -5.37 7.55 11.03
N GLY A 111 -6.69 7.37 11.06
CA GLY A 111 -7.33 6.06 11.24
C GLY A 111 -6.95 5.07 10.13
N ILE A 112 -6.90 5.52 8.88
CA ILE A 112 -6.50 4.73 7.72
C ILE A 112 -5.01 4.34 7.81
N ILE A 113 -4.14 5.31 8.04
CA ILE A 113 -2.68 5.12 7.94
C ILE A 113 -2.12 4.38 9.15
N ILE A 114 -2.59 4.71 10.36
CA ILE A 114 -2.04 4.18 11.61
C ILE A 114 -2.72 2.87 12.02
N ALA A 115 -4.06 2.87 12.02
CA ALA A 115 -4.86 1.72 12.47
C ALA A 115 -5.29 0.79 11.33
N SER A 116 -5.02 1.17 10.07
CA SER A 116 -5.55 0.45 8.90
C SER A 116 -7.08 0.31 8.94
N GLY A 117 -7.79 1.33 9.46
CA GLY A 117 -9.23 1.31 9.71
C GLY A 117 -10.05 1.14 8.43
N ASN A 118 -10.83 0.07 8.34
CA ASN A 118 -11.75 -0.15 7.22
C ASN A 118 -12.92 0.80 7.28
N ASP A 119 -13.44 1.03 8.49
CA ASP A 119 -14.48 2.01 8.79
C ASP A 119 -14.08 3.44 8.37
N ALA A 120 -12.86 3.85 8.67
CA ALA A 120 -12.31 5.13 8.26
C ALA A 120 -12.20 5.25 6.73
N CYS A 121 -11.83 4.16 6.02
CA CYS A 121 -11.76 4.15 4.56
C CYS A 121 -13.14 4.39 3.94
N VAL A 122 -14.16 3.69 4.43
CA VAL A 122 -15.52 3.84 3.91
C VAL A 122 -16.07 5.24 4.23
N ALA A 123 -15.88 5.72 5.45
CA ALA A 123 -16.30 7.07 5.85
C ALA A 123 -15.64 8.15 4.97
N LEU A 124 -14.35 8.03 4.70
CA LEU A 124 -13.63 8.96 3.83
C LEU A 124 -14.12 8.86 2.37
N ALA A 125 -14.32 7.66 1.85
CA ALA A 125 -14.80 7.43 0.49
C ALA A 125 -16.21 8.01 0.28
N GLU A 126 -17.12 7.76 1.21
CA GLU A 126 -18.48 8.32 1.18
C GLU A 126 -18.47 9.84 1.32
N GLY A 127 -17.63 10.38 2.20
CA GLY A 127 -17.51 11.83 2.38
C GLY A 127 -16.96 12.56 1.15
N ILE A 128 -16.01 11.96 0.44
CA ILE A 128 -15.41 12.55 -0.77
C ILE A 128 -16.30 12.36 -2.00
N ALA A 129 -16.79 11.14 -2.22
CA ALA A 129 -17.42 10.76 -3.49
C ALA A 129 -18.93 10.46 -3.37
N GLY A 130 -19.47 10.52 -2.17
CA GLY A 130 -20.87 10.21 -1.88
C GLY A 130 -21.18 8.71 -1.78
N SER A 131 -20.30 7.83 -2.29
CA SER A 131 -20.41 6.39 -2.16
C SER A 131 -19.06 5.69 -2.36
N GLU A 132 -18.94 4.45 -1.87
CA GLU A 132 -17.77 3.60 -2.14
C GLU A 132 -17.60 3.32 -3.64
N ASP A 133 -18.69 3.08 -4.38
CA ASP A 133 -18.63 2.80 -5.82
C ASP A 133 -18.02 3.97 -6.59
N ASN A 134 -18.50 5.19 -6.35
CA ASN A 134 -17.95 6.39 -6.97
C ASN A 134 -16.47 6.59 -6.59
N PHE A 135 -16.12 6.30 -5.35
CA PHE A 135 -14.73 6.40 -4.91
C PHE A 135 -13.84 5.34 -5.57
N ALA A 136 -14.36 4.13 -5.78
CA ALA A 136 -13.67 3.08 -6.52
C ALA A 136 -13.43 3.47 -8.00
N GLU A 137 -14.38 4.19 -8.62
CA GLU A 137 -14.16 4.78 -9.96
C GLU A 137 -12.99 5.79 -9.93
N MET A 138 -12.95 6.68 -8.94
CA MET A 138 -11.82 7.61 -8.77
C MET A 138 -10.49 6.86 -8.55
N MET A 139 -10.50 5.73 -7.82
CA MET A 139 -9.32 4.89 -7.64
C MET A 139 -8.85 4.29 -8.96
N ASN A 140 -9.78 3.80 -9.81
CA ASN A 140 -9.46 3.25 -11.12
C ASN A 140 -8.89 4.33 -12.06
N GLU A 141 -9.48 5.52 -12.09
CA GLU A 141 -8.96 6.65 -12.86
C GLU A 141 -7.55 7.01 -12.42
N LYS A 142 -7.33 7.07 -11.10
CA LYS A 142 -6.01 7.36 -10.54
C LYS A 142 -4.99 6.27 -10.85
N ALA A 143 -5.38 5.02 -10.81
CA ALA A 143 -4.53 3.89 -11.19
C ALA A 143 -4.04 4.03 -12.64
N ILE A 144 -4.94 4.36 -13.57
CA ILE A 144 -4.57 4.61 -14.98
C ILE A 144 -3.62 5.80 -15.09
N GLU A 145 -3.91 6.92 -14.37
CA GLU A 145 -3.09 8.14 -14.37
C GLU A 145 -1.63 7.85 -13.96
N ILE A 146 -1.44 7.00 -12.96
CA ILE A 146 -0.09 6.63 -12.45
C ILE A 146 0.54 5.43 -13.16
N GLY A 147 -0.10 4.91 -14.23
CA GLY A 147 0.46 3.87 -15.07
C GLY A 147 0.27 2.44 -14.58
N MET A 148 -0.66 2.18 -13.67
CA MET A 148 -1.03 0.82 -13.28
C MET A 148 -1.82 0.15 -14.42
N THR A 149 -1.37 -1.04 -14.87
CA THR A 149 -1.91 -1.72 -16.07
C THR A 149 -2.54 -3.07 -15.76
N SER A 150 -2.52 -3.51 -14.51
CA SER A 150 -3.01 -4.84 -14.07
C SER A 150 -3.80 -4.73 -12.78
#